data_e2a24b87f90bb3eab09d85cd6c43fd53
#
_entry.id   e2a24b87f90bb3eab09d85cd6c43fd53
#
_cell.length_a   1.000
_cell.length_b   1.000
_cell.length_c   1.000
_cell.angle_alpha   90.00
_cell.angle_beta   90.00
_cell.angle_gamma   90.00
#
_symmetry.space_group_name_H-M   'P 1'
#
loop_
_entity.id
_entity.type
_entity.pdbx_description
1 polymer ?
#
loop_
_entity_poly.entity_id
_entity_poly.type
_entity_poly.pdbx_seq_one_letter_code
_entity_poly.pdbx_strand_id
1 'polypeptide(L)'
;MPQKSQIIMAQTTTKHGFAIVDKEIGWTSHDVVAKARGIFGTKKIGHSGTLDPPASGVLILGLGKATRLLRFITELPKEYEATIVIGAETSTLDADGEVLRRTNSKPSLKELQAISINFIGEINQIPPMVSAVKVQGKRLYEIAREGKEITREPRKVKIHELSVSDGPESNVFTLKVKCGSGTYIRSLVSDIAQQAGSLGHVGTLRRTAIGSHNEIEASKVEEAAIIKLTEGLKDYEMIQVDDTMRDRIKVGAVVKTEELSPTKPQ
;
A
#
# COMPACT_ATOMS: atom_id res chain seq x y z
N MET A 1 9.28 47.96 32.33
CA MET A 1 9.31 46.50 32.45
C MET A 1 9.67 45.95 31.09
N PRO A 2 10.82 45.29 30.91
CA PRO A 2 11.20 44.75 29.58
C PRO A 2 10.45 43.42 29.33
N GLN A 3 9.84 43.31 28.16
CA GLN A 3 9.22 42.10 27.62
C GLN A 3 10.27 40.99 27.52
N LYS A 4 10.02 39.86 28.14
CA LYS A 4 10.79 38.63 27.95
C LYS A 4 10.51 38.07 26.55
N SER A 5 11.46 38.23 25.65
CA SER A 5 11.49 37.51 24.37
C SER A 5 11.57 36.00 24.65
N GLN A 6 10.49 35.27 24.40
CA GLN A 6 10.55 33.82 24.36
C GLN A 6 11.39 33.41 23.19
N ILE A 7 12.58 32.88 23.46
CA ILE A 7 13.40 32.17 22.46
C ILE A 7 12.69 30.85 22.21
N ILE A 8 11.95 30.78 21.10
CA ILE A 8 11.47 29.49 20.56
C ILE A 8 12.73 28.78 20.05
N MET A 9 13.28 27.88 20.85
CA MET A 9 14.27 26.94 20.35
C MET A 9 13.62 26.14 19.23
N ALA A 10 14.04 26.40 18.00
CA ALA A 10 13.75 25.55 16.86
C ALA A 10 14.28 24.14 17.21
N GLN A 11 13.40 23.24 17.53
CA GLN A 11 13.74 21.82 17.61
C GLN A 11 14.32 21.46 16.25
N THR A 12 15.59 21.07 16.23
CA THR A 12 16.25 20.47 15.06
C THR A 12 15.55 19.15 14.78
N THR A 13 14.43 19.22 14.09
CA THR A 13 13.68 18.05 13.64
C THR A 13 14.60 17.26 12.71
N THR A 14 14.93 16.06 13.12
CA THR A 14 15.67 15.10 12.29
C THR A 14 14.92 14.93 10.97
N LYS A 15 15.44 15.50 9.88
CA LYS A 15 14.84 15.43 8.54
C LYS A 15 14.94 14.00 7.93
N HIS A 16 15.08 12.97 8.77
CA HIS A 16 15.27 11.57 8.37
C HIS A 16 14.43 10.66 9.25
N GLY A 17 13.54 9.89 8.64
CA GLY A 17 12.66 8.96 9.34
C GLY A 17 11.48 8.57 8.46
N PHE A 18 10.50 7.95 9.04
CA PHE A 18 9.25 7.62 8.37
C PHE A 18 8.10 8.43 8.95
N ALA A 19 7.03 8.57 8.18
CA ALA A 19 5.75 9.10 8.68
C ALA A 19 4.63 8.18 8.18
N ILE A 20 3.71 7.81 9.07
CA ILE A 20 2.59 6.93 8.75
C ILE A 20 1.37 7.80 8.57
N VAL A 21 0.88 7.86 7.32
CA VAL A 21 -0.19 8.77 6.92
C VAL A 21 -1.43 7.98 6.54
N ASP A 22 -2.59 8.43 6.99
CA ASP A 22 -3.89 8.01 6.46
C ASP A 22 -4.20 8.85 5.22
N LYS A 23 -4.02 8.26 4.03
CA LYS A 23 -4.33 8.93 2.76
C LYS A 23 -5.85 9.05 2.61
N GLU A 24 -6.34 10.25 2.48
CA GLU A 24 -7.75 10.53 2.22
C GLU A 24 -8.14 10.17 0.77
N ILE A 25 -9.43 9.90 0.56
CA ILE A 25 -10.03 9.70 -0.77
C ILE A 25 -9.84 10.96 -1.63
N GLY A 26 -9.68 10.78 -2.93
CA GLY A 26 -9.50 11.86 -3.91
C GLY A 26 -8.05 12.31 -4.09
N TRP A 27 -7.15 11.98 -3.18
CA TRP A 27 -5.73 12.31 -3.30
C TRP A 27 -4.95 11.20 -3.99
N THR A 28 -4.01 11.56 -4.84
CA THR A 28 -2.98 10.62 -5.27
C THR A 28 -1.92 10.47 -4.17
N SER A 29 -1.18 9.36 -4.16
CA SER A 29 -0.03 9.19 -3.27
C SER A 29 1.06 10.26 -3.50
N HIS A 30 1.12 10.84 -4.70
CA HIS A 30 2.02 11.95 -5.03
C HIS A 30 1.57 13.29 -4.43
N ASP A 31 0.26 13.54 -4.33
CA ASP A 31 -0.28 14.73 -3.68
C ASP A 31 0.06 14.73 -2.20
N VAL A 32 -0.06 13.56 -1.54
CA VAL A 32 0.38 13.39 -0.13
C VAL A 32 1.87 13.70 0.01
N VAL A 33 2.72 13.19 -0.89
CA VAL A 33 4.16 13.50 -0.89
C VAL A 33 4.42 14.98 -1.13
N ALA A 34 3.68 15.62 -2.05
CA ALA A 34 3.83 17.06 -2.33
C ALA A 34 3.47 17.90 -1.11
N LYS A 35 2.36 17.58 -0.45
CA LYS A 35 1.93 18.24 0.79
C LYS A 35 2.95 18.03 1.92
N ALA A 36 3.41 16.78 2.12
CA ALA A 36 4.41 16.43 3.12
C ALA A 36 5.72 17.19 2.94
N ARG A 37 6.14 17.49 1.70
CA ARG A 37 7.35 18.32 1.45
C ARG A 37 7.25 19.71 2.06
N GLY A 38 6.06 20.33 1.99
CA GLY A 38 5.79 21.62 2.62
C GLY A 38 5.83 21.53 4.15
N ILE A 39 5.14 20.54 4.71
CA ILE A 39 5.01 20.34 6.17
C ILE A 39 6.37 20.04 6.80
N PHE A 40 7.11 19.07 6.26
CA PHE A 40 8.39 18.64 6.83
C PHE A 40 9.61 19.46 6.34
N GLY A 41 9.41 20.44 5.47
CA GLY A 41 10.48 21.32 4.97
C GLY A 41 11.62 20.59 4.26
N THR A 42 11.33 19.49 3.55
CA THR A 42 12.32 18.71 2.80
C THR A 42 11.77 18.22 1.47
N LYS A 43 12.57 18.36 0.40
CA LYS A 43 12.20 17.88 -0.94
C LYS A 43 12.34 16.35 -1.08
N LYS A 44 13.20 15.74 -0.23
CA LYS A 44 13.51 14.30 -0.32
C LYS A 44 12.51 13.47 0.46
N ILE A 45 11.33 13.24 -0.14
CA ILE A 45 10.27 12.39 0.39
C ILE A 45 9.81 11.44 -0.72
N GLY A 46 9.57 10.18 -0.36
CA GLY A 46 8.95 9.14 -1.19
C GLY A 46 7.90 8.39 -0.39
N HIS A 47 7.18 7.45 -1.03
CA HIS A 47 6.15 6.63 -0.40
C HIS A 47 6.39 5.13 -0.63
N SER A 48 5.79 4.28 0.21
CA SER A 48 5.98 2.81 0.25
C SER A 48 5.09 2.01 -0.70
N GLY A 49 4.42 2.64 -1.63
CA GLY A 49 3.52 1.98 -2.59
C GLY A 49 2.27 2.81 -2.84
N THR A 50 1.91 2.89 -4.11
CA THR A 50 0.78 3.71 -4.58
C THR A 50 -0.54 3.19 -4.03
N LEU A 51 -1.41 4.12 -3.61
CA LEU A 51 -2.85 3.96 -3.50
C LEU A 51 -3.51 4.76 -4.61
N ASP A 52 -4.52 4.17 -5.24
CA ASP A 52 -5.32 4.86 -6.25
C ASP A 52 -6.08 6.06 -5.63
N PRO A 53 -6.47 7.07 -6.41
CA PRO A 53 -7.19 8.22 -5.87
C PRO A 53 -8.46 7.87 -5.07
N PRO A 54 -9.34 6.94 -5.53
CA PRO A 54 -10.53 6.55 -4.77
C PRO A 54 -10.21 5.67 -3.54
N ALA A 55 -9.00 5.14 -3.41
CA ALA A 55 -8.60 4.37 -2.25
C ALA A 55 -8.13 5.26 -1.10
N SER A 56 -8.30 4.80 0.14
CA SER A 56 -7.83 5.46 1.36
C SER A 56 -6.91 4.56 2.20
N GLY A 57 -6.39 5.09 3.30
CA GLY A 57 -5.72 4.31 4.33
C GLY A 57 -4.21 4.47 4.36
N VAL A 58 -3.54 3.53 5.00
CA VAL A 58 -2.13 3.60 5.40
C VAL A 58 -1.19 3.82 4.22
N LEU A 59 -0.44 4.92 4.26
CA LEU A 59 0.62 5.26 3.33
C LEU A 59 1.87 5.67 4.12
N ILE A 60 2.94 4.89 4.03
CA ILE A 60 4.18 5.20 4.76
C ILE A 60 5.07 6.07 3.87
N LEU A 61 5.44 7.24 4.38
CA LEU A 61 6.38 8.15 3.76
C LEU A 61 7.78 7.94 4.33
N GLY A 62 8.79 7.94 3.47
CA GLY A 62 10.20 7.97 3.88
C GLY A 62 10.80 9.34 3.61
N LEU A 63 11.42 9.95 4.63
CA LEU A 63 12.01 11.27 4.59
C LEU A 63 13.54 11.20 4.61
N GLY A 64 14.20 11.98 3.78
CA GLY A 64 15.65 12.09 3.74
C GLY A 64 16.34 10.74 3.46
N LYS A 65 17.13 10.23 4.39
CA LYS A 65 17.83 8.95 4.26
C LYS A 65 16.86 7.75 4.20
N ALA A 66 15.69 7.84 4.86
CA ALA A 66 14.68 6.79 4.85
C ALA A 66 14.10 6.51 3.45
N THR A 67 14.21 7.43 2.48
CA THR A 67 13.78 7.16 1.11
C THR A 67 14.47 5.93 0.48
N ARG A 68 15.71 5.61 0.88
CA ARG A 68 16.43 4.43 0.41
C ARG A 68 15.93 3.13 1.06
N LEU A 69 15.28 3.25 2.22
CA LEU A 69 14.76 2.14 3.01
C LEU A 69 13.32 1.79 2.66
N LEU A 70 12.63 2.66 1.89
CA LEU A 70 11.25 2.41 1.44
C LEU A 70 11.10 1.10 0.66
N ARG A 71 12.15 0.61 -0.01
CA ARG A 71 12.12 -0.68 -0.70
C ARG A 71 11.74 -1.83 0.24
N PHE A 72 12.26 -1.83 1.47
CA PHE A 72 11.93 -2.83 2.48
C PHE A 72 10.47 -2.75 2.90
N ILE A 73 9.95 -1.53 3.16
CA ILE A 73 8.53 -1.32 3.48
C ILE A 73 7.63 -1.75 2.30
N THR A 74 8.06 -1.48 1.05
CA THR A 74 7.29 -1.84 -0.15
C THR A 74 7.14 -3.35 -0.32
N GLU A 75 8.08 -4.15 0.17
CA GLU A 75 8.05 -5.61 0.08
C GLU A 75 7.17 -6.26 1.17
N LEU A 76 6.87 -5.56 2.28
CA LEU A 76 6.01 -6.08 3.34
C LEU A 76 4.62 -6.44 2.83
N PRO A 77 3.93 -7.41 3.44
CA PRO A 77 2.51 -7.68 3.17
C PRO A 77 1.63 -6.45 3.41
N LYS A 78 0.51 -6.37 2.72
CA LYS A 78 -0.50 -5.32 2.89
C LYS A 78 -1.82 -5.95 3.26
N GLU A 79 -2.57 -5.24 4.08
CA GLU A 79 -3.93 -5.61 4.43
C GLU A 79 -4.90 -4.56 3.88
N TYR A 80 -6.01 -5.04 3.33
CA TYR A 80 -7.03 -4.19 2.75
C TYR A 80 -8.41 -4.62 3.20
N GLU A 81 -9.29 -3.64 3.34
CA GLU A 81 -10.72 -3.81 3.37
C GLU A 81 -11.31 -3.16 2.10
N ALA A 82 -12.16 -3.89 1.40
CA ALA A 82 -12.78 -3.44 0.16
C ALA A 82 -14.25 -3.87 0.11
N THR A 83 -15.05 -3.17 -0.68
CA THR A 83 -16.37 -3.66 -1.05
C THR A 83 -16.33 -4.26 -2.45
N ILE A 84 -16.95 -5.45 -2.59
CA ILE A 84 -17.25 -6.09 -3.87
C ILE A 84 -18.64 -5.66 -4.28
N VAL A 85 -18.79 -4.98 -5.41
CA VAL A 85 -20.10 -4.66 -6.00
C VAL A 85 -20.36 -5.63 -7.14
N ILE A 86 -21.40 -6.45 -6.99
CA ILE A 86 -21.80 -7.48 -7.94
C ILE A 86 -22.81 -6.93 -8.94
N GLY A 87 -22.78 -7.44 -10.18
CA GLY A 87 -23.74 -7.16 -11.24
C GLY A 87 -23.23 -6.24 -12.34
N ALA A 88 -22.07 -5.63 -12.19
CA ALA A 88 -21.51 -4.76 -13.21
C ALA A 88 -19.98 -4.84 -13.27
N GLU A 89 -19.43 -4.73 -14.45
CA GLU A 89 -18.01 -4.51 -14.71
C GLU A 89 -17.78 -3.09 -15.17
N THR A 90 -16.72 -2.44 -14.65
CA THR A 90 -16.35 -1.09 -15.03
C THR A 90 -14.98 -1.05 -15.71
N SER A 91 -14.73 0.00 -16.49
CA SER A 91 -13.49 0.17 -17.28
C SER A 91 -12.22 0.22 -16.41
N THR A 92 -12.33 0.64 -15.15
CA THR A 92 -11.21 0.73 -14.19
C THR A 92 -11.21 -0.40 -13.17
N LEU A 93 -12.24 -1.26 -13.17
CA LEU A 93 -12.51 -2.29 -12.16
C LEU A 93 -12.77 -1.70 -10.76
N ASP A 94 -13.13 -0.44 -10.67
CA ASP A 94 -13.60 0.27 -9.47
C ASP A 94 -14.80 1.19 -9.80
N ALA A 95 -15.35 1.84 -8.79
CA ALA A 95 -16.55 2.66 -8.92
C ALA A 95 -16.38 3.94 -9.77
N ASP A 96 -15.12 4.37 -10.02
CA ASP A 96 -14.84 5.57 -10.83
C ASP A 96 -14.92 5.29 -12.35
N GLY A 97 -14.91 4.00 -12.75
CA GLY A 97 -14.95 3.60 -14.15
C GLY A 97 -16.36 3.62 -14.76
N GLU A 98 -16.40 3.82 -16.08
CA GLU A 98 -17.65 3.65 -16.83
C GLU A 98 -18.10 2.18 -16.82
N VAL A 99 -19.41 1.95 -16.68
CA VAL A 99 -19.99 0.60 -16.73
C VAL A 99 -19.89 0.07 -18.16
N LEU A 100 -19.11 -0.99 -18.33
CA LEU A 100 -18.92 -1.67 -19.64
C LEU A 100 -19.97 -2.75 -19.87
N ARG A 101 -20.27 -3.54 -18.84
CA ARG A 101 -21.20 -4.68 -18.91
C ARG A 101 -22.01 -4.81 -17.63
N ARG A 102 -23.22 -5.36 -17.77
CA ARG A 102 -24.08 -5.71 -16.63
C ARG A 102 -24.53 -7.16 -16.72
N THR A 103 -24.84 -7.75 -15.56
CA THR A 103 -25.45 -9.10 -15.46
C THR A 103 -26.51 -9.12 -14.35
N ASN A 104 -27.47 -10.02 -14.51
CA ASN A 104 -28.46 -10.31 -13.48
C ASN A 104 -28.02 -11.44 -12.54
N SER A 105 -26.86 -12.06 -12.80
CA SER A 105 -26.32 -13.09 -11.93
C SER A 105 -25.93 -12.48 -10.59
N LYS A 106 -26.46 -13.01 -9.50
CA LYS A 106 -26.25 -12.55 -8.12
C LYS A 106 -25.79 -13.74 -7.25
N PRO A 107 -24.49 -14.05 -7.27
CA PRO A 107 -23.97 -15.10 -6.39
C PRO A 107 -24.25 -14.78 -4.93
N SER A 108 -24.60 -15.79 -4.16
CA SER A 108 -24.80 -15.69 -2.72
C SER A 108 -23.45 -15.50 -1.98
N LEU A 109 -23.50 -15.04 -0.73
CA LEU A 109 -22.33 -14.96 0.13
C LEU A 109 -21.59 -16.31 0.22
N LYS A 110 -22.33 -17.42 0.35
CA LYS A 110 -21.74 -18.78 0.44
C LYS A 110 -20.97 -19.16 -0.82
N GLU A 111 -21.49 -18.81 -2.00
CA GLU A 111 -20.78 -19.05 -3.28
C GLU A 111 -19.53 -18.20 -3.37
N LEU A 112 -19.58 -16.92 -3.03
CA LEU A 112 -18.42 -16.04 -3.03
C LEU A 112 -17.36 -16.52 -2.02
N GLN A 113 -17.76 -16.96 -0.83
CA GLN A 113 -16.85 -17.52 0.17
C GLN A 113 -16.17 -18.80 -0.33
N ALA A 114 -16.93 -19.74 -0.91
CA ALA A 114 -16.39 -20.98 -1.45
C ALA A 114 -15.38 -20.74 -2.58
N ILE A 115 -15.66 -19.77 -3.45
CA ILE A 115 -14.77 -19.41 -4.57
C ILE A 115 -13.54 -18.68 -4.08
N SER A 116 -13.68 -17.80 -3.09
CA SER A 116 -12.58 -17.00 -2.55
C SER A 116 -11.42 -17.84 -2.02
N ILE A 117 -11.70 -19.04 -1.53
CA ILE A 117 -10.67 -19.98 -1.05
C ILE A 117 -9.66 -20.33 -2.15
N ASN A 118 -10.10 -20.39 -3.41
CA ASN A 118 -9.25 -20.72 -4.56
C ASN A 118 -8.20 -19.64 -4.88
N PHE A 119 -8.36 -18.45 -4.31
CA PHE A 119 -7.42 -17.34 -4.50
C PHE A 119 -6.35 -17.26 -3.40
N ILE A 120 -6.43 -18.10 -2.35
CA ILE A 120 -5.41 -18.13 -1.29
C ILE A 120 -4.16 -18.86 -1.80
N GLY A 121 -2.99 -18.31 -1.54
CA GLY A 121 -1.72 -18.83 -2.02
C GLY A 121 -1.13 -18.02 -3.18
N GLU A 122 -0.36 -18.66 -4.05
CA GLU A 122 0.18 -18.01 -5.25
C GLU A 122 -0.83 -18.07 -6.40
N ILE A 123 -1.14 -16.90 -6.95
CA ILE A 123 -2.04 -16.76 -8.11
C ILE A 123 -1.36 -15.95 -9.23
N ASN A 124 -1.81 -16.18 -10.46
CA ASN A 124 -1.45 -15.32 -11.58
C ASN A 124 -2.53 -14.25 -11.74
N GLN A 125 -2.14 -12.99 -11.70
CA GLN A 125 -3.04 -11.86 -11.80
C GLN A 125 -2.66 -10.97 -12.99
N ILE A 126 -3.63 -10.58 -13.81
CA ILE A 126 -3.45 -9.59 -14.86
C ILE A 126 -3.63 -8.19 -14.25
N PRO A 127 -2.60 -7.31 -14.29
CA PRO A 127 -2.74 -5.95 -13.81
C PRO A 127 -3.86 -5.18 -14.54
N PRO A 128 -4.63 -4.30 -13.86
CA PRO A 128 -5.64 -3.49 -14.55
C PRO A 128 -4.98 -2.51 -15.54
N MET A 129 -5.72 -2.09 -16.59
CA MET A 129 -5.22 -1.11 -17.58
C MET A 129 -4.82 0.21 -16.92
N VAL A 130 -5.60 0.66 -15.93
CA VAL A 130 -5.27 1.85 -15.15
C VAL A 130 -4.36 1.47 -13.99
N SER A 131 -3.06 1.31 -14.26
CA SER A 131 -2.06 0.99 -13.25
C SER A 131 -0.71 1.67 -13.51
N ALA A 132 0.15 1.68 -12.49
CA ALA A 132 1.51 2.25 -12.58
C ALA A 132 2.53 1.31 -13.22
N VAL A 133 2.13 0.13 -13.68
CA VAL A 133 2.98 -0.83 -14.40
C VAL A 133 3.50 -0.19 -15.69
N LYS A 134 4.79 -0.37 -15.95
CA LYS A 134 5.41 0.06 -17.22
C LYS A 134 5.43 -1.08 -18.21
N VAL A 135 4.95 -0.80 -19.41
CA VAL A 135 5.06 -1.67 -20.58
C VAL A 135 5.67 -0.84 -21.72
N GLN A 136 6.75 -1.34 -22.33
CA GLN A 136 7.49 -0.64 -23.39
C GLN A 136 7.92 0.80 -22.99
N GLY A 137 8.26 1.02 -21.70
CA GLY A 137 8.73 2.31 -21.20
C GLY A 137 7.65 3.29 -20.78
N LYS A 138 6.38 3.11 -21.18
CA LYS A 138 5.22 3.93 -20.78
C LYS A 138 4.45 3.25 -19.65
N ARG A 139 3.80 4.04 -18.79
CA ARG A 139 2.92 3.49 -17.74
C ARG A 139 1.56 3.14 -18.33
N LEU A 140 0.95 2.04 -17.87
CA LEU A 140 -0.35 1.57 -18.38
C LEU A 140 -1.44 2.63 -18.29
N TYR A 141 -1.48 3.43 -17.21
CA TYR A 141 -2.48 4.49 -17.09
C TYR A 141 -2.30 5.61 -18.14
N GLU A 142 -1.08 5.84 -18.64
CA GLU A 142 -0.81 6.81 -19.71
C GLU A 142 -1.38 6.29 -21.03
N ILE A 143 -1.22 5.00 -21.31
CA ILE A 143 -1.73 4.31 -22.50
C ILE A 143 -3.28 4.24 -22.46
N ALA A 144 -3.84 3.94 -21.28
CA ALA A 144 -5.29 3.92 -21.10
C ALA A 144 -5.93 5.29 -21.37
N ARG A 145 -5.28 6.39 -20.96
CA ARG A 145 -5.73 7.77 -21.27
C ARG A 145 -5.68 8.10 -22.78
N GLU A 146 -4.81 7.44 -23.53
CA GLU A 146 -4.78 7.54 -25.00
C GLU A 146 -5.88 6.69 -25.67
N GLY A 147 -6.75 6.01 -24.89
CA GLY A 147 -7.80 5.12 -25.41
C GLY A 147 -7.28 3.82 -26.01
N LYS A 148 -6.04 3.44 -25.70
CA LYS A 148 -5.39 2.24 -26.23
C LYS A 148 -5.43 1.11 -25.22
N GLU A 149 -5.71 -0.10 -25.70
CA GLU A 149 -5.53 -1.34 -24.95
C GLU A 149 -4.25 -2.05 -25.40
N ILE A 150 -3.53 -2.62 -24.44
CA ILE A 150 -2.39 -3.50 -24.72
C ILE A 150 -2.48 -4.79 -23.92
N THR A 151 -1.92 -5.84 -24.48
CA THR A 151 -1.79 -7.12 -23.79
C THR A 151 -0.91 -6.97 -22.57
N ARG A 152 -1.38 -7.48 -21.45
CA ARG A 152 -0.69 -7.42 -20.15
C ARG A 152 -0.33 -8.84 -19.74
N GLU A 153 0.94 -9.03 -19.42
CA GLU A 153 1.42 -10.31 -18.95
C GLU A 153 0.92 -10.56 -17.51
N PRO A 154 0.44 -11.77 -17.21
CA PRO A 154 0.11 -12.17 -15.84
C PRO A 154 1.33 -12.07 -14.93
N ARG A 155 1.10 -11.68 -13.68
CA ARG A 155 2.14 -11.60 -12.64
C ARG A 155 1.77 -12.48 -11.48
N LYS A 156 2.75 -13.21 -10.96
CA LYS A 156 2.59 -13.96 -9.73
C LYS A 156 2.45 -13.01 -8.57
N VAL A 157 1.40 -13.18 -7.79
CA VAL A 157 1.15 -12.49 -6.53
C VAL A 157 0.74 -13.51 -5.48
N LYS A 158 0.90 -13.17 -4.20
CA LYS A 158 0.57 -14.07 -3.10
C LYS A 158 -0.55 -13.47 -2.25
N ILE A 159 -1.60 -14.24 -2.06
CA ILE A 159 -2.67 -13.94 -1.12
C ILE A 159 -2.44 -14.79 0.11
N HIS A 160 -2.24 -14.15 1.26
CA HIS A 160 -1.98 -14.83 2.52
C HIS A 160 -3.27 -15.22 3.23
N GLU A 161 -4.23 -14.29 3.25
CA GLU A 161 -5.52 -14.44 3.90
C GLU A 161 -6.58 -13.72 3.07
N LEU A 162 -7.77 -14.30 3.02
CA LEU A 162 -8.92 -13.76 2.27
C LEU A 162 -10.21 -14.16 2.96
N SER A 163 -11.10 -13.20 3.19
CA SER A 163 -12.45 -13.48 3.70
C SER A 163 -13.47 -12.56 3.04
N VAL A 164 -14.67 -13.09 2.85
CA VAL A 164 -15.83 -12.36 2.33
C VAL A 164 -16.96 -12.46 3.33
N SER A 165 -17.61 -11.35 3.61
CA SER A 165 -18.78 -11.24 4.49
C SER A 165 -19.86 -10.38 3.85
N ASP A 166 -21.04 -10.34 4.45
CA ASP A 166 -22.12 -9.45 4.02
C ASP A 166 -21.64 -7.99 4.06
N GLY A 167 -22.11 -7.23 3.10
CA GLY A 167 -21.91 -5.79 3.00
C GLY A 167 -23.20 -5.02 3.33
N PRO A 168 -23.20 -3.71 3.08
CA PRO A 168 -24.34 -2.84 3.44
C PRO A 168 -25.59 -3.05 2.57
N GLU A 169 -25.46 -3.66 1.39
CA GLU A 169 -26.55 -3.86 0.44
C GLU A 169 -26.53 -5.30 -0.12
N SER A 170 -27.63 -5.75 -0.68
CA SER A 170 -27.82 -7.15 -1.13
C SER A 170 -26.87 -7.60 -2.25
N ASN A 171 -26.29 -6.67 -3.00
CA ASN A 171 -25.33 -6.93 -4.08
C ASN A 171 -23.92 -6.42 -3.75
N VAL A 172 -23.69 -6.02 -2.49
CA VAL A 172 -22.41 -5.51 -1.99
C VAL A 172 -21.92 -6.44 -0.89
N PHE A 173 -20.65 -6.84 -0.97
CA PHE A 173 -20.01 -7.70 0.02
C PHE A 173 -18.73 -7.04 0.51
N THR A 174 -18.34 -7.33 1.74
CA THR A 174 -17.08 -6.86 2.32
C THR A 174 -16.00 -7.91 2.11
N LEU A 175 -14.88 -7.50 1.51
CA LEU A 175 -13.67 -8.29 1.34
C LEU A 175 -12.61 -7.81 2.31
N LYS A 176 -12.01 -8.71 3.09
CA LYS A 176 -10.76 -8.48 3.81
C LYS A 176 -9.69 -9.36 3.24
N VAL A 177 -8.54 -8.78 2.93
CA VAL A 177 -7.44 -9.51 2.29
C VAL A 177 -6.09 -9.06 2.81
N LYS A 178 -5.23 -10.05 3.11
CA LYS A 178 -3.81 -9.88 3.37
C LYS A 178 -3.03 -10.47 2.21
N CYS A 179 -2.20 -9.65 1.57
CA CYS A 179 -1.53 -10.04 0.32
C CYS A 179 -0.11 -9.49 0.21
N GLY A 180 0.67 -10.13 -0.64
CA GLY A 180 2.00 -9.70 -1.00
C GLY A 180 2.02 -8.41 -1.83
N SER A 181 3.20 -7.82 -1.95
CA SER A 181 3.43 -6.64 -2.77
C SER A 181 3.05 -6.89 -4.23
N GLY A 182 2.52 -5.87 -4.89
CA GLY A 182 2.14 -5.93 -6.31
C GLY A 182 0.76 -6.51 -6.60
N THR A 183 0.01 -6.94 -5.58
CA THR A 183 -1.37 -7.42 -5.73
C THR A 183 -2.31 -6.25 -6.03
N TYR A 184 -3.18 -6.41 -7.05
CA TYR A 184 -4.24 -5.47 -7.41
C TYR A 184 -5.57 -5.97 -6.87
N ILE A 185 -6.12 -5.29 -5.87
CA ILE A 185 -7.40 -5.66 -5.25
C ILE A 185 -8.55 -5.53 -6.26
N ARG A 186 -8.46 -4.58 -7.20
CA ARG A 186 -9.42 -4.42 -8.29
C ARG A 186 -9.49 -5.65 -9.19
N SER A 187 -8.35 -6.17 -9.62
CA SER A 187 -8.32 -7.42 -10.41
C SER A 187 -8.83 -8.60 -9.56
N LEU A 188 -8.42 -8.72 -8.29
CA LEU A 188 -8.86 -9.80 -7.41
C LEU A 188 -10.38 -9.84 -7.28
N VAL A 189 -11.02 -8.70 -7.06
CA VAL A 189 -12.49 -8.58 -6.95
C VAL A 189 -13.17 -8.98 -8.26
N SER A 190 -12.66 -8.50 -9.40
CA SER A 190 -13.17 -8.86 -10.72
C SER A 190 -13.04 -10.37 -10.97
N ASP A 191 -11.88 -10.96 -10.68
CA ASP A 191 -11.61 -12.38 -10.88
C ASP A 191 -12.53 -13.27 -10.01
N ILE A 192 -12.74 -12.90 -8.73
CA ILE A 192 -13.69 -13.58 -7.82
C ILE A 192 -15.10 -13.52 -8.39
N ALA A 193 -15.57 -12.36 -8.83
CA ALA A 193 -16.91 -12.21 -9.39
C ALA A 193 -17.08 -13.03 -10.68
N GLN A 194 -16.08 -13.04 -11.56
CA GLN A 194 -16.11 -13.85 -12.80
C GLN A 194 -16.12 -15.34 -12.50
N GLN A 195 -15.34 -15.82 -11.55
CA GLN A 195 -15.35 -17.23 -11.16
C GLN A 195 -16.69 -17.63 -10.52
N ALA A 196 -17.40 -16.67 -9.91
CA ALA A 196 -18.77 -16.86 -9.41
C ALA A 196 -19.85 -16.77 -10.53
N GLY A 197 -19.46 -16.70 -11.80
CA GLY A 197 -20.40 -16.58 -12.92
C GLY A 197 -21.12 -15.23 -12.98
N SER A 198 -20.51 -14.19 -12.44
CA SER A 198 -21.05 -12.83 -12.40
C SER A 198 -20.03 -11.80 -12.93
N LEU A 199 -20.35 -10.53 -12.79
CA LEU A 199 -19.46 -9.39 -13.00
C LEU A 199 -19.35 -8.64 -11.67
N GLY A 200 -18.21 -8.03 -11.43
CA GLY A 200 -18.01 -7.24 -10.22
C GLY A 200 -16.85 -6.26 -10.33
N HIS A 201 -16.91 -5.25 -9.48
CA HIS A 201 -15.88 -4.23 -9.34
C HIS A 201 -15.73 -3.81 -7.87
N VAL A 202 -14.66 -3.10 -7.56
CA VAL A 202 -14.44 -2.54 -6.23
C VAL A 202 -15.32 -1.30 -6.04
N GLY A 203 -16.15 -1.27 -5.00
CA GLY A 203 -16.88 -0.07 -4.61
C GLY A 203 -16.01 0.88 -3.80
N THR A 204 -15.49 0.38 -2.66
CA THR A 204 -14.55 1.12 -1.78
C THR A 204 -13.30 0.32 -1.55
N LEU A 205 -12.18 0.99 -1.31
CA LEU A 205 -10.90 0.35 -1.00
C LEU A 205 -10.16 1.13 0.08
N ARG A 206 -9.81 0.46 1.16
CA ARG A 206 -8.98 1.00 2.23
C ARG A 206 -7.80 0.07 2.52
N ARG A 207 -6.60 0.60 2.51
CA ARG A 207 -5.43 -0.13 3.00
C ARG A 207 -5.32 0.03 4.52
N THR A 208 -5.59 -1.03 5.26
CA THR A 208 -5.63 -1.01 6.73
C THR A 208 -4.26 -1.22 7.36
N ALA A 209 -3.33 -1.91 6.66
CA ALA A 209 -1.97 -2.11 7.16
C ALA A 209 -0.91 -2.30 6.05
N ILE A 210 0.36 -2.03 6.41
CA ILE A 210 1.58 -2.38 5.69
C ILE A 210 2.53 -3.01 6.72
N GLY A 211 2.80 -4.32 6.62
CA GLY A 211 3.48 -5.06 7.67
C GLY A 211 2.75 -4.91 9.00
N SER A 212 3.47 -4.60 10.06
CA SER A 212 2.91 -4.33 11.38
C SER A 212 2.44 -2.89 11.61
N HIS A 213 2.60 -1.99 10.63
CA HIS A 213 2.06 -0.64 10.67
C HIS A 213 0.61 -0.62 10.21
N ASN A 214 -0.30 -0.18 11.06
CA ASN A 214 -1.74 -0.20 10.81
C ASN A 214 -2.37 1.20 10.91
N GLU A 215 -3.66 1.27 10.65
CA GLU A 215 -4.42 2.52 10.61
C GLU A 215 -4.52 3.24 11.97
N ILE A 216 -4.29 2.56 13.11
CA ILE A 216 -4.27 3.20 14.45
C ILE A 216 -3.04 4.10 14.57
N GLU A 217 -1.93 3.75 13.91
CA GLU A 217 -0.69 4.54 13.90
C GLU A 217 -0.72 5.66 12.85
N ALA A 218 -1.69 5.61 11.92
CA ALA A 218 -1.78 6.55 10.82
C ALA A 218 -2.55 7.81 11.22
N SER A 219 -2.11 8.96 10.73
CA SER A 219 -2.79 10.24 10.93
C SER A 219 -2.85 11.02 9.62
N LYS A 220 -3.65 12.09 9.57
CA LYS A 220 -3.62 13.02 8.44
C LYS A 220 -2.20 13.54 8.24
N VAL A 221 -1.83 13.87 7.00
CA VAL A 221 -0.46 14.30 6.69
C VAL A 221 -0.04 15.56 7.46
N GLU A 222 -1.00 16.42 7.82
CA GLU A 222 -0.78 17.64 8.61
C GLU A 222 -0.40 17.34 10.07
N GLU A 223 -0.83 16.20 10.60
CA GLU A 223 -0.67 15.78 11.98
C GLU A 223 0.43 14.72 12.14
N ALA A 224 0.93 14.19 11.00
CA ALA A 224 1.85 13.09 11.01
C ALA A 224 3.21 13.46 11.63
N ALA A 225 3.66 12.66 12.57
CA ALA A 225 4.97 12.78 13.19
C ALA A 225 6.03 11.97 12.42
N ILE A 226 7.29 12.42 12.49
CA ILE A 226 8.41 11.63 11.98
C ILE A 226 8.84 10.64 13.05
N ILE A 227 8.71 9.34 12.76
CA ILE A 227 9.21 8.23 13.59
C ILE A 227 10.65 7.85 13.19
N LYS A 228 11.37 7.22 14.10
CA LYS A 228 12.76 6.78 13.89
C LYS A 228 12.86 5.70 12.81
N LEU A 229 14.04 5.54 12.21
CA LEU A 229 14.28 4.50 11.22
C LEU A 229 14.03 3.09 11.78
N THR A 230 14.39 2.85 13.02
CA THR A 230 14.18 1.57 13.72
C THR A 230 12.69 1.28 13.96
N GLU A 231 11.91 2.29 14.33
CA GLU A 231 10.47 2.16 14.51
C GLU A 231 9.76 1.89 13.17
N GLY A 232 10.17 2.56 12.09
CA GLY A 232 9.62 2.32 10.76
C GLY A 232 10.00 0.98 10.14
N LEU A 233 11.06 0.34 10.63
CA LEU A 233 11.55 -0.98 10.20
C LEU A 233 11.31 -2.08 11.25
N LYS A 234 10.30 -1.91 12.14
CA LYS A 234 10.01 -2.85 13.24
C LYS A 234 9.65 -4.27 12.80
N ASP A 235 9.32 -4.47 11.52
CA ASP A 235 9.08 -5.79 10.91
C ASP A 235 10.40 -6.55 10.62
N TYR A 236 11.54 -5.90 10.77
CA TYR A 236 12.86 -6.49 10.54
C TYR A 236 13.61 -6.68 11.85
N GLU A 237 14.35 -7.78 11.92
CA GLU A 237 15.20 -8.05 13.07
C GLU A 237 16.30 -6.97 13.18
N MET A 238 16.50 -6.46 14.41
CA MET A 238 17.58 -5.53 14.70
C MET A 238 18.76 -6.25 15.29
N ILE A 239 19.93 -6.01 14.72
CA ILE A 239 21.19 -6.54 15.21
C ILE A 239 22.00 -5.38 15.79
N GLN A 240 22.39 -5.50 17.06
CA GLN A 240 23.30 -4.56 17.67
C GLN A 240 24.74 -4.97 17.40
N VAL A 241 25.52 -4.05 16.90
CA VAL A 241 26.93 -4.25 16.57
C VAL A 241 27.82 -3.39 17.45
N ASP A 242 29.03 -3.89 17.80
CA ASP A 242 30.04 -3.11 18.50
C ASP A 242 30.66 -2.02 17.59
N ASP A 243 31.54 -1.22 18.19
CA ASP A 243 32.20 -0.12 17.47
C ASP A 243 33.08 -0.60 16.31
N THR A 244 33.76 -1.74 16.49
CA THR A 244 34.64 -2.32 15.47
C THR A 244 33.83 -2.76 14.25
N MET A 245 32.74 -3.48 14.47
CA MET A 245 31.85 -3.94 13.42
C MET A 245 31.15 -2.75 12.74
N ARG A 246 30.69 -1.75 13.53
CA ARG A 246 30.13 -0.50 12.99
C ARG A 246 31.08 0.19 12.03
N ASP A 247 32.38 0.30 12.38
CA ASP A 247 33.35 1.00 11.55
C ASP A 247 33.68 0.21 10.28
N ARG A 248 33.71 -1.12 10.33
CA ARG A 248 33.78 -1.99 9.13
C ARG A 248 32.57 -1.76 8.20
N ILE A 249 31.35 -1.71 8.75
CA ILE A 249 30.13 -1.48 7.97
C ILE A 249 30.14 -0.09 7.32
N LYS A 250 30.61 0.95 8.03
CA LYS A 250 30.69 2.32 7.50
C LYS A 250 31.55 2.46 6.24
N VAL A 251 32.62 1.68 6.16
CA VAL A 251 33.52 1.68 4.98
C VAL A 251 33.09 0.67 3.90
N GLY A 252 31.94 0.00 4.09
CA GLY A 252 31.40 -0.95 3.12
C GLY A 252 32.10 -2.32 3.12
N ALA A 253 32.75 -2.69 4.21
CA ALA A 253 33.34 -4.02 4.34
C ALA A 253 32.27 -5.11 4.31
N VAL A 254 32.58 -6.24 3.70
CA VAL A 254 31.72 -7.44 3.72
C VAL A 254 31.68 -7.99 5.15
N VAL A 255 30.47 -8.16 5.67
CA VAL A 255 30.19 -8.76 6.96
C VAL A 255 29.41 -10.06 6.72
N LYS A 256 29.91 -11.17 7.25
CA LYS A 256 29.23 -12.46 7.14
C LYS A 256 28.12 -12.54 8.18
N THR A 257 27.03 -13.23 7.84
CA THR A 257 25.88 -13.40 8.74
C THR A 257 26.28 -14.05 10.07
N GLU A 258 27.26 -14.96 10.05
CA GLU A 258 27.78 -15.64 11.25
C GLU A 258 28.51 -14.69 12.22
N GLU A 259 29.01 -13.55 11.73
CA GLU A 259 29.63 -12.48 12.54
C GLU A 259 28.60 -11.60 13.26
N LEU A 260 27.32 -11.74 12.90
CA LEU A 260 26.20 -10.98 13.44
C LEU A 260 25.45 -11.85 14.45
N SER A 261 25.61 -11.57 15.74
CA SER A 261 24.82 -12.25 16.78
C SER A 261 23.52 -11.47 17.00
N PRO A 262 22.34 -12.14 16.91
CA PRO A 262 21.08 -11.48 17.25
C PRO A 262 21.09 -11.12 18.74
N THR A 263 20.78 -9.87 19.07
CA THR A 263 20.53 -9.44 20.44
C THR A 263 19.25 -10.12 20.94
N LYS A 264 19.34 -10.91 22.00
CA LYS A 264 18.14 -11.36 22.72
C LYS A 264 17.42 -10.09 23.22
N PRO A 265 16.10 -9.96 22.99
CA PRO A 265 15.33 -8.89 23.61
C PRO A 265 15.42 -9.02 25.12
N GLN A 266 15.76 -7.91 25.81
CA GLN A 266 15.65 -7.77 27.26
C GLN A 266 14.18 -7.57 27.62
#